data_7e27f6daef9dca50c42a8c1a7dfa9235
#
_entry.id   7e27f6daef9dca50c42a8c1a7dfa9235
#
_cell.length_a   1.000
_cell.length_b   1.000
_cell.length_c   1.000
_cell.angle_alpha   90.00
_cell.angle_beta   90.00
_cell.angle_gamma   90.00
#
_symmetry.space_group_name_H-M   'P 1'
#
loop_
_entity.id
_entity.type
_entity.pdbx_description
1 polymer ?
#
loop_
_entity_poly.entity_id
_entity_poly.type
_entity_poly.pdbx_seq_one_letter_code
_entity_poly.pdbx_strand_id
1 'polypeptide(L)'
;MEIIKEDFKHSFSSGTKFSKSPCEWLCNYGLKLRSGGSPAMTRGTLSEFGAYYKIKRGMQQKDDKAFAKLIKHKFKKFKYLDAEKEIDNAIEIAKQFEKVLYERQLRDIVGYQAEMVKKLDGLKYPVRAFTDFEFANIIVDAKSTMRMPSYPKPDHLRQQALYSKLYGKPTALLYATPKKTMYYELN
;
A
#
# COMPACT_ATOMS: atom_id res chain seq x y z
N MET A 1 -31.78 0.38 -14.64
CA MET A 1 -31.01 -0.59 -13.82
C MET A 1 -29.87 0.16 -13.15
N GLU A 2 -29.95 0.34 -11.83
CA GLU A 2 -28.91 1.08 -11.10
C GLU A 2 -27.68 0.18 -10.92
N ILE A 3 -26.65 0.41 -11.72
CA ILE A 3 -25.42 -0.40 -11.75
C ILE A 3 -24.55 -0.12 -10.52
N ILE A 4 -24.65 1.11 -9.98
CA ILE A 4 -23.89 1.57 -8.81
C ILE A 4 -24.80 1.52 -7.61
N LYS A 5 -24.46 0.70 -6.61
CA LYS A 5 -25.23 0.59 -5.38
C LYS A 5 -25.08 1.86 -4.53
N GLU A 6 -26.08 2.15 -3.69
CA GLU A 6 -26.08 3.30 -2.78
C GLU A 6 -24.89 3.33 -1.81
N ASP A 7 -24.35 2.14 -1.45
CA ASP A 7 -23.18 1.99 -0.56
C ASP A 7 -21.83 2.14 -1.28
N PHE A 8 -21.83 2.55 -2.56
CA PHE A 8 -20.61 2.74 -3.32
C PHE A 8 -19.71 3.82 -2.71
N LYS A 9 -18.42 3.54 -2.67
CA LYS A 9 -17.40 4.47 -2.22
C LYS A 9 -16.32 4.61 -3.29
N HIS A 10 -15.99 5.84 -3.63
CA HIS A 10 -14.87 6.11 -4.51
C HIS A 10 -13.55 5.76 -3.81
N SER A 11 -12.58 5.27 -4.55
CA SER A 11 -11.18 5.19 -4.11
C SER A 11 -10.28 5.75 -5.20
N PHE A 12 -9.05 6.10 -4.83
CA PHE A 12 -8.07 6.54 -5.83
C PHE A 12 -7.92 5.50 -6.95
N SER A 13 -7.78 4.23 -6.61
CA SER A 13 -7.66 3.13 -7.59
C SER A 13 -8.90 3.00 -8.48
N SER A 14 -10.09 3.17 -7.90
CA SER A 14 -11.36 3.17 -8.64
C SER A 14 -11.42 4.32 -9.64
N GLY A 15 -11.09 5.54 -9.22
CA GLY A 15 -11.08 6.72 -10.10
C GLY A 15 -10.05 6.61 -11.23
N THR A 16 -8.83 6.19 -10.91
CA THR A 16 -7.77 5.98 -11.90
C THR A 16 -8.15 4.89 -12.91
N LYS A 17 -8.79 3.81 -12.47
CA LYS A 17 -9.25 2.76 -13.37
C LYS A 17 -10.37 3.25 -14.27
N PHE A 18 -11.32 4.02 -13.74
CA PHE A 18 -12.38 4.62 -14.56
C PHE A 18 -11.82 5.53 -15.66
N SER A 19 -10.86 6.39 -15.34
CA SER A 19 -10.22 7.28 -16.30
C SER A 19 -9.48 6.55 -17.42
N LYS A 20 -8.87 5.40 -17.12
CA LYS A 20 -8.07 4.60 -18.08
C LYS A 20 -8.91 3.62 -18.90
N SER A 21 -9.90 3.00 -18.28
CA SER A 21 -10.75 1.97 -18.89
C SER A 21 -12.09 1.88 -18.18
N PRO A 22 -13.10 2.65 -18.63
CA PRO A 22 -14.45 2.60 -18.04
C PRO A 22 -15.08 1.19 -18.06
N CYS A 23 -14.84 0.40 -19.11
CA CYS A 23 -15.34 -0.97 -19.21
C CYS A 23 -14.71 -1.87 -18.12
N GLU A 24 -13.39 -1.79 -17.93
CA GLU A 24 -12.71 -2.54 -16.88
C GLU A 24 -13.14 -2.09 -15.48
N TRP A 25 -13.35 -0.78 -15.32
CA TRP A 25 -13.93 -0.24 -14.08
C TRP A 25 -15.31 -0.84 -13.81
N LEU A 26 -16.18 -0.87 -14.80
CA LEU A 26 -17.53 -1.46 -14.68
C LEU A 26 -17.44 -2.94 -14.25
N CYS A 27 -16.58 -3.73 -14.88
CA CYS A 27 -16.38 -5.12 -14.50
C CYS A 27 -15.92 -5.26 -13.03
N ASN A 28 -14.92 -4.46 -12.63
CA ASN A 28 -14.29 -4.62 -11.32
C ASN A 28 -15.13 -4.03 -10.17
N TYR A 29 -15.75 -2.89 -10.37
CA TYR A 29 -16.41 -2.13 -9.31
C TYR A 29 -17.94 -2.13 -9.41
N GLY A 30 -18.48 -2.14 -10.62
CA GLY A 30 -19.91 -2.24 -10.85
C GLY A 30 -20.39 -3.69 -10.68
N LEU A 31 -19.85 -4.61 -11.48
CA LEU A 31 -20.25 -6.01 -11.51
C LEU A 31 -19.50 -6.88 -10.48
N LYS A 32 -18.48 -6.34 -9.81
CA LYS A 32 -17.62 -7.05 -8.83
C LYS A 32 -16.89 -8.28 -9.40
N LEU A 33 -16.69 -8.32 -10.72
CA LEU A 33 -15.93 -9.36 -11.44
C LEU A 33 -14.43 -9.02 -11.35
N ARG A 34 -13.84 -9.22 -10.18
CA ARG A 34 -12.41 -8.95 -9.99
C ARG A 34 -11.58 -10.13 -10.46
N SER A 35 -10.57 -9.87 -11.28
CA SER A 35 -9.49 -10.82 -11.52
C SER A 35 -8.74 -11.09 -10.22
N GLY A 36 -8.15 -12.27 -10.08
CA GLY A 36 -7.26 -12.60 -8.96
C GLY A 36 -6.10 -11.60 -8.86
N GLY A 37 -5.45 -11.53 -7.70
CA GLY A 37 -4.25 -10.72 -7.51
C GLY A 37 -3.09 -11.21 -8.37
N SER A 38 -2.05 -10.39 -8.51
CA SER A 38 -0.80 -10.79 -9.19
C SER A 38 0.30 -11.09 -8.16
N PRO A 39 1.38 -11.81 -8.55
CA PRO A 39 2.56 -12.00 -7.69
C PRO A 39 3.13 -10.66 -7.17
N ALA A 40 3.13 -9.62 -8.02
CA ALA A 40 3.58 -8.28 -7.64
C ALA A 40 2.70 -7.63 -6.56
N MET A 41 1.38 -7.78 -6.66
CA MET A 41 0.47 -7.30 -5.61
C MET A 41 0.69 -8.04 -4.29
N THR A 42 0.85 -9.35 -4.36
CA THR A 42 1.13 -10.19 -3.18
C THR A 42 2.45 -9.79 -2.53
N ARG A 43 3.52 -9.58 -3.32
CA ARG A 43 4.78 -9.05 -2.82
C ARG A 43 4.59 -7.73 -2.08
N GLY A 44 3.86 -6.77 -2.66
CA GLY A 44 3.54 -5.49 -2.02
C GLY A 44 2.92 -5.69 -0.65
N THR A 45 1.80 -6.39 -0.60
CA THR A 45 1.06 -6.66 0.65
C THR A 45 1.94 -7.34 1.71
N LEU A 46 2.78 -8.30 1.30
CA LEU A 46 3.67 -8.99 2.23
C LEU A 46 4.81 -8.10 2.74
N SER A 47 5.35 -7.23 1.87
CA SER A 47 6.41 -6.29 2.26
C SER A 47 5.91 -5.27 3.28
N GLU A 48 4.74 -4.69 3.04
CA GLU A 48 4.09 -3.75 3.96
C GLU A 48 3.76 -4.42 5.30
N PHE A 49 3.12 -5.59 5.24
CA PHE A 49 2.84 -6.37 6.45
C PHE A 49 4.10 -6.72 7.22
N GLY A 50 5.15 -7.10 6.51
CA GLY A 50 6.43 -7.45 7.13
C GLY A 50 7.05 -6.28 7.86
N ALA A 51 7.09 -5.11 7.23
CA ALA A 51 7.60 -3.88 7.86
C ALA A 51 6.77 -3.49 9.08
N TYR A 52 5.43 -3.47 8.96
CA TYR A 52 4.54 -3.22 10.08
C TYR A 52 4.82 -4.17 11.26
N TYR A 53 4.93 -5.47 10.97
CA TYR A 53 5.14 -6.47 12.02
C TYR A 53 6.48 -6.27 12.73
N LYS A 54 7.57 -6.00 11.98
CA LYS A 54 8.90 -5.74 12.55
C LYS A 54 8.87 -4.53 13.48
N ILE A 55 8.30 -3.41 13.03
CA ILE A 55 8.21 -2.18 13.82
C ILE A 55 7.35 -2.40 15.06
N LYS A 56 6.15 -2.98 14.90
CA LYS A 56 5.21 -3.19 16.01
C LYS A 56 5.74 -4.12 17.10
N ARG A 57 6.60 -5.07 16.73
CA ARG A 57 7.22 -6.04 17.66
C ARG A 57 8.60 -5.61 18.13
N GLY A 58 9.14 -4.50 17.63
CA GLY A 58 10.52 -4.08 17.94
C GLY A 58 11.56 -5.12 17.53
N MET A 59 11.31 -5.88 16.44
CA MET A 59 12.18 -6.95 15.98
C MET A 59 13.50 -6.39 15.46
N GLN A 60 14.60 -6.99 15.88
CA GLN A 60 15.95 -6.67 15.43
C GLN A 60 16.43 -7.64 14.34
N GLN A 61 17.60 -7.38 13.74
CA GLN A 61 18.20 -8.27 12.72
C GLN A 61 18.35 -9.72 13.18
N LYS A 62 18.65 -9.96 14.46
CA LYS A 62 18.73 -11.32 15.04
C LYS A 62 17.44 -12.14 14.88
N ASP A 63 16.31 -11.48 14.69
CA ASP A 63 14.99 -12.10 14.56
C ASP A 63 14.61 -12.44 13.11
N ASP A 64 15.50 -12.20 12.14
CA ASP A 64 15.21 -12.33 10.70
C ASP A 64 14.77 -13.73 10.29
N LYS A 65 15.26 -14.79 10.94
CA LYS A 65 14.82 -16.17 10.66
C LYS A 65 13.36 -16.40 11.08
N ALA A 66 12.97 -15.91 12.24
CA ALA A 66 11.57 -15.99 12.72
C ALA A 66 10.65 -15.14 11.83
N PHE A 67 11.11 -13.96 11.44
CA PHE A 67 10.41 -13.07 10.52
C PHE A 67 10.19 -13.73 9.14
N ALA A 68 11.22 -14.31 8.54
CA ALA A 68 11.11 -15.03 7.27
C ALA A 68 10.10 -16.20 7.35
N LYS A 69 10.11 -16.95 8.46
CA LYS A 69 9.15 -18.03 8.70
C LYS A 69 7.71 -17.52 8.78
N LEU A 70 7.48 -16.38 9.43
CA LEU A 70 6.17 -15.72 9.51
C LEU A 70 5.66 -15.32 8.12
N ILE A 71 6.49 -14.66 7.31
CA ILE A 71 6.13 -14.25 5.96
C ILE A 71 5.82 -15.48 5.09
N LYS A 72 6.64 -16.51 5.12
CA LYS A 72 6.40 -17.77 4.41
C LYS A 72 5.09 -18.43 4.85
N HIS A 73 4.77 -18.44 6.13
CA HIS A 73 3.49 -18.97 6.62
C HIS A 73 2.30 -18.18 6.11
N LYS A 74 2.38 -16.85 6.17
CA LYS A 74 1.30 -15.97 5.69
C LYS A 74 1.09 -16.10 4.16
N PHE A 75 2.17 -16.35 3.43
CA PHE A 75 2.14 -16.53 1.98
C PHE A 75 1.51 -17.84 1.52
N LYS A 76 1.55 -18.90 2.30
CA LYS A 76 0.90 -20.20 1.96
C LYS A 76 -0.58 -20.07 1.58
N LYS A 77 -1.22 -18.96 1.94
CA LYS A 77 -2.60 -18.65 1.57
C LYS A 77 -2.78 -18.16 0.13
N PHE A 78 -1.68 -17.81 -0.55
CA PHE A 78 -1.70 -17.29 -1.92
C PHE A 78 -1.20 -18.37 -2.88
N LYS A 79 -2.07 -18.86 -3.76
CA LYS A 79 -1.77 -19.96 -4.72
C LYS A 79 -1.18 -19.39 -6.02
N TYR A 80 0.07 -18.91 -6.02
CA TYR A 80 0.74 -18.45 -7.25
C TYR A 80 2.03 -19.23 -7.54
N LEU A 81 2.31 -19.46 -8.83
CA LEU A 81 3.36 -20.35 -9.33
C LEU A 81 4.81 -19.89 -9.02
N ASP A 82 5.06 -18.58 -8.88
CA ASP A 82 6.40 -18.03 -8.58
C ASP A 82 6.54 -17.58 -7.11
N ALA A 83 5.89 -18.31 -6.23
CA ALA A 83 5.72 -17.93 -4.83
C ALA A 83 7.04 -17.69 -4.08
N GLU A 84 8.04 -18.55 -4.22
CA GLU A 84 9.25 -18.49 -3.40
C GLU A 84 10.09 -17.24 -3.67
N LYS A 85 10.33 -16.92 -4.95
CA LYS A 85 11.09 -15.74 -5.34
C LYS A 85 10.44 -14.44 -4.88
N GLU A 86 9.12 -14.37 -4.95
CA GLU A 86 8.37 -13.19 -4.49
C GLU A 86 8.34 -13.10 -2.96
N ILE A 87 8.42 -14.22 -2.25
CA ILE A 87 8.57 -14.23 -0.79
C ILE A 87 9.92 -13.62 -0.38
N ASP A 88 11.00 -14.06 -0.98
CA ASP A 88 12.33 -13.56 -0.64
C ASP A 88 12.45 -12.06 -0.97
N ASN A 89 11.94 -11.64 -2.12
CA ASN A 89 11.84 -10.24 -2.47
C ASN A 89 11.00 -9.44 -1.45
N ALA A 90 9.87 -9.98 -1.01
CA ALA A 90 9.02 -9.32 -0.03
C ALA A 90 9.71 -9.17 1.33
N ILE A 91 10.46 -10.18 1.75
CA ILE A 91 11.24 -10.14 3.01
C ILE A 91 12.29 -9.03 2.93
N GLU A 92 13.07 -8.98 1.84
CA GLU A 92 14.10 -7.95 1.70
C GLU A 92 13.51 -6.54 1.59
N ILE A 93 12.41 -6.36 0.83
CA ILE A 93 11.73 -5.07 0.74
C ILE A 93 11.14 -4.66 2.11
N ALA A 94 10.59 -5.58 2.89
CA ALA A 94 10.10 -5.29 4.23
C ALA A 94 11.21 -4.77 5.17
N LYS A 95 12.41 -5.35 5.08
CA LYS A 95 13.60 -4.87 5.81
C LYS A 95 14.00 -3.46 5.36
N GLN A 96 13.90 -3.19 4.05
CA GLN A 96 14.18 -1.85 3.53
C GLN A 96 13.16 -0.81 4.01
N PHE A 97 11.88 -1.14 4.01
CA PHE A 97 10.84 -0.27 4.56
C PHE A 97 11.09 0.02 6.06
N GLU A 98 11.29 -1.02 6.85
CA GLU A 98 11.56 -0.90 8.28
C GLU A 98 12.78 -0.03 8.55
N LYS A 99 13.88 -0.26 7.84
CA LYS A 99 15.12 0.51 7.97
C LYS A 99 14.88 2.02 7.77
N VAL A 100 14.22 2.41 6.67
CA VAL A 100 13.95 3.82 6.38
C VAL A 100 13.03 4.44 7.41
N LEU A 101 11.95 3.74 7.79
CA LEU A 101 11.03 4.24 8.81
C LEU A 101 11.75 4.44 10.15
N TYR A 102 12.65 3.52 10.50
CA TYR A 102 13.47 3.65 11.72
C TYR A 102 14.44 4.83 11.65
N GLU A 103 15.16 5.00 10.54
CA GLU A 103 16.09 6.13 10.31
C GLU A 103 15.37 7.48 10.35
N ARG A 104 14.09 7.51 9.92
CA ARG A 104 13.23 8.70 9.99
C ARG A 104 12.53 8.87 11.34
N GLN A 105 12.86 8.06 12.34
CA GLN A 105 12.25 8.06 13.68
C GLN A 105 10.72 7.78 13.66
N LEU A 106 10.22 7.17 12.60
CA LEU A 106 8.82 6.77 12.41
C LEU A 106 8.60 5.37 13.00
N ARG A 107 8.42 5.29 14.31
CA ARG A 107 8.34 4.02 15.05
C ARG A 107 6.95 3.75 15.61
N ASP A 108 6.22 4.80 15.95
CA ASP A 108 4.90 4.69 16.59
C ASP A 108 3.80 4.73 15.53
N ILE A 109 3.54 3.57 14.93
CA ILE A 109 2.46 3.40 13.95
C ILE A 109 1.13 3.47 14.70
N VAL A 110 0.34 4.51 14.42
CA VAL A 110 -1.01 4.71 14.98
C VAL A 110 -2.08 4.05 14.13
N GLY A 111 -1.84 3.85 12.82
CA GLY A 111 -2.72 3.14 11.90
C GLY A 111 -1.93 2.33 10.86
N TYR A 112 -2.39 1.11 10.59
CA TYR A 112 -1.87 0.23 9.53
C TYR A 112 -3.03 -0.30 8.71
N GLN A 113 -2.99 -0.11 7.38
CA GLN A 113 -4.12 -0.39 6.49
C GLN A 113 -5.42 0.25 7.05
N ALA A 114 -5.27 1.46 7.62
CA ALA A 114 -6.36 2.16 8.25
C ALA A 114 -7.32 2.72 7.20
N GLU A 115 -8.61 2.38 7.35
CA GLU A 115 -9.65 2.88 6.46
C GLU A 115 -10.09 4.27 6.91
N MET A 116 -10.19 5.20 5.96
CA MET A 116 -10.92 6.45 6.10
C MET A 116 -12.00 6.54 5.04
N VAL A 117 -13.18 6.99 5.45
CA VAL A 117 -14.29 7.30 4.54
C VAL A 117 -14.72 8.73 4.82
N LYS A 118 -14.67 9.58 3.80
CA LYS A 118 -15.05 11.00 3.94
C LYS A 118 -15.84 11.47 2.73
N LYS A 119 -16.90 12.22 2.95
CA LYS A 119 -17.60 12.90 1.87
C LYS A 119 -16.82 14.15 1.50
N LEU A 120 -16.57 14.33 0.21
CA LEU A 120 -15.95 15.53 -0.34
C LEU A 120 -17.00 16.32 -1.13
N ASP A 121 -16.91 17.64 -1.03
CA ASP A 121 -17.81 18.55 -1.76
C ASP A 121 -17.70 18.31 -3.27
N GLY A 122 -18.85 18.35 -3.95
CA GLY A 122 -18.95 18.09 -5.38
C GLY A 122 -18.96 16.60 -5.78
N LEU A 123 -18.79 15.67 -4.84
CA LEU A 123 -18.90 14.23 -5.12
C LEU A 123 -20.23 13.65 -4.60
N LYS A 124 -20.92 12.90 -5.47
CA LYS A 124 -22.16 12.19 -5.10
C LYS A 124 -21.90 11.14 -4.01
N TYR A 125 -20.83 10.39 -4.14
CA TYR A 125 -20.47 9.29 -3.24
C TYR A 125 -19.24 9.63 -2.39
N PRO A 126 -19.14 9.10 -1.16
CA PRO A 126 -17.98 9.32 -0.31
C PRO A 126 -16.70 8.70 -0.90
N VAL A 127 -15.57 9.25 -0.49
CA VAL A 127 -14.23 8.73 -0.86
C VAL A 127 -13.72 7.85 0.26
N ARG A 128 -13.23 6.67 -0.12
CA ARG A 128 -12.53 5.71 0.74
C ARG A 128 -11.05 5.73 0.44
N ALA A 129 -10.24 5.76 1.47
CA ALA A 129 -8.79 5.61 1.41
C ALA A 129 -8.33 4.56 2.43
N PHE A 130 -7.22 3.90 2.11
CA PHE A 130 -6.49 3.02 3.04
C PHE A 130 -5.05 3.50 3.07
N THR A 131 -4.55 3.79 4.27
CA THR A 131 -3.15 4.19 4.46
C THR A 131 -2.31 2.98 4.79
N ASP A 132 -1.12 2.86 4.17
CA ASP A 132 -0.21 1.76 4.50
C ASP A 132 0.33 1.92 5.92
N PHE A 133 0.92 3.09 6.22
CA PHE A 133 1.39 3.43 7.57
C PHE A 133 0.91 4.82 7.95
N GLU A 134 0.19 4.93 9.05
CA GLU A 134 -0.18 6.21 9.63
C GLU A 134 0.62 6.44 10.92
N PHE A 135 1.27 7.59 11.00
CA PHE A 135 1.95 8.11 12.18
C PHE A 135 1.19 9.34 12.72
N ALA A 136 1.57 9.81 13.90
CA ALA A 136 0.89 10.96 14.51
C ALA A 136 0.88 12.20 13.57
N ASN A 137 1.98 12.47 12.90
CA ASN A 137 2.22 13.68 12.10
C ASN A 137 2.34 13.46 10.59
N ILE A 138 2.37 12.24 10.10
CA ILE A 138 2.58 11.94 8.67
C ILE A 138 1.94 10.61 8.27
N ILE A 139 1.55 10.50 7.00
CA ILE A 139 1.14 9.26 6.37
C ILE A 139 2.25 8.81 5.42
N VAL A 140 2.65 7.57 5.49
CA VAL A 140 3.63 6.98 4.56
C VAL A 140 2.96 5.91 3.74
N ASP A 141 2.98 6.09 2.42
CA ASP A 141 2.50 5.13 1.44
C ASP A 141 3.67 4.36 0.86
N ALA A 142 3.68 3.06 1.07
CA ALA A 142 4.77 2.16 0.71
C ALA A 142 4.57 1.57 -0.69
N LYS A 143 5.58 1.65 -1.52
CA LYS A 143 5.54 1.13 -2.90
C LYS A 143 6.65 0.13 -3.14
N SER A 144 6.31 -1.16 -3.07
CA SER A 144 7.23 -2.22 -3.44
C SER A 144 7.42 -2.27 -4.95
N THR A 145 8.67 -2.32 -5.42
CA THR A 145 8.99 -2.36 -6.83
C THR A 145 10.28 -3.18 -7.07
N MET A 146 10.41 -3.79 -8.24
CA MET A 146 11.66 -4.45 -8.65
C MET A 146 12.60 -3.50 -9.38
N ARG A 147 12.08 -2.39 -9.91
CA ARG A 147 12.87 -1.35 -10.56
C ARG A 147 12.54 -0.01 -9.93
N MET A 148 13.55 0.63 -9.36
CA MET A 148 13.41 1.95 -8.76
C MET A 148 13.05 2.98 -9.83
N PRO A 149 11.95 3.74 -9.68
CA PRO A 149 11.63 4.83 -10.59
C PRO A 149 12.61 5.99 -10.36
N SER A 150 12.94 6.73 -11.43
CA SER A 150 13.79 7.94 -11.32
C SER A 150 13.08 9.08 -10.57
N TYR A 151 11.74 9.14 -10.69
CA TYR A 151 10.88 10.12 -10.03
C TYR A 151 9.61 9.44 -9.52
N PRO A 152 8.91 10.03 -8.54
CA PRO A 152 7.60 9.54 -8.13
C PRO A 152 6.63 9.50 -9.31
N LYS A 153 5.90 8.38 -9.45
CA LYS A 153 4.92 8.26 -10.53
C LYS A 153 3.79 9.27 -10.34
N PRO A 154 3.32 9.94 -11.40
CA PRO A 154 2.23 10.93 -11.30
C PRO A 154 0.98 10.40 -10.58
N ASP A 155 0.59 9.15 -10.84
CA ASP A 155 -0.57 8.53 -10.16
C ASP A 155 -0.33 8.39 -8.65
N HIS A 156 0.91 8.10 -8.22
CA HIS A 156 1.22 8.04 -6.79
C HIS A 156 1.19 9.42 -6.14
N LEU A 157 1.68 10.46 -6.84
CA LEU A 157 1.58 11.84 -6.34
C LEU A 157 0.13 12.29 -6.18
N ARG A 158 -0.74 11.99 -7.17
CA ARG A 158 -2.18 12.27 -7.07
C ARG A 158 -2.84 11.52 -5.91
N GLN A 159 -2.43 10.28 -5.67
CA GLN A 159 -2.90 9.49 -4.52
C GLN A 159 -2.52 10.18 -3.22
N GLN A 160 -1.28 10.67 -3.10
CA GLN A 160 -0.82 11.37 -1.91
C GLN A 160 -1.56 12.69 -1.68
N ALA A 161 -1.79 13.47 -2.73
CA ALA A 161 -2.59 14.69 -2.63
C ALA A 161 -4.00 14.42 -2.10
N LEU A 162 -4.63 13.34 -2.58
CA LEU A 162 -5.92 12.90 -2.05
C LEU A 162 -5.83 12.50 -0.57
N TYR A 163 -4.81 11.73 -0.20
CA TYR A 163 -4.63 11.28 1.18
C TYR A 163 -4.37 12.46 2.11
N SER A 164 -3.48 13.40 1.75
CA SER A 164 -3.26 14.63 2.52
C SER A 164 -4.56 15.40 2.73
N LYS A 165 -5.39 15.56 1.69
CA LYS A 165 -6.70 16.22 1.78
C LYS A 165 -7.68 15.48 2.70
N LEU A 166 -7.71 14.16 2.67
CA LEU A 166 -8.62 13.35 3.48
C LEU A 166 -8.23 13.35 4.95
N TYR A 167 -6.96 13.16 5.23
CA TYR A 167 -6.43 12.99 6.60
C TYR A 167 -6.01 14.31 7.25
N GLY A 168 -5.80 15.38 6.47
CA GLY A 168 -5.29 16.66 7.00
C GLY A 168 -3.86 16.56 7.52
N LYS A 169 -3.05 15.63 6.98
CA LYS A 169 -1.66 15.39 7.36
C LYS A 169 -0.75 15.44 6.14
N PRO A 170 0.53 15.82 6.31
CA PRO A 170 1.56 15.59 5.30
C PRO A 170 1.62 14.12 4.91
N THR A 171 2.09 13.85 3.70
CA THR A 171 2.26 12.48 3.20
C THR A 171 3.68 12.25 2.71
N ALA A 172 4.10 11.00 2.67
CA ALA A 172 5.34 10.59 2.06
C ALA A 172 5.17 9.34 1.21
N LEU A 173 5.97 9.25 0.16
CA LEU A 173 6.12 8.06 -0.68
C LEU A 173 7.41 7.35 -0.31
N LEU A 174 7.33 6.09 0.05
CA LEU A 174 8.48 5.23 0.31
C LEU A 174 8.53 4.12 -0.73
N TYR A 175 9.41 4.27 -1.73
CA TYR A 175 9.71 3.19 -2.67
C TYR A 175 10.80 2.29 -2.13
N ALA A 176 10.64 0.98 -2.27
CA ALA A 176 11.69 0.03 -1.99
C ALA A 176 11.77 -1.08 -3.04
N THR A 177 12.99 -1.43 -3.39
CA THR A 177 13.38 -2.68 -4.04
C THR A 177 14.09 -3.55 -2.99
N PRO A 178 14.43 -4.81 -3.27
CA PRO A 178 15.26 -5.61 -2.36
C PRO A 178 16.61 -4.98 -1.98
N LYS A 179 17.10 -4.01 -2.77
CA LYS A 179 18.46 -3.43 -2.61
C LYS A 179 18.50 -1.93 -2.35
N LYS A 180 17.44 -1.19 -2.69
CA LYS A 180 17.44 0.28 -2.68
C LYS A 180 16.12 0.83 -2.18
N THR A 181 16.18 2.02 -1.59
CA THR A 181 15.01 2.79 -1.15
C THR A 181 15.08 4.22 -1.68
N MET A 182 13.93 4.82 -1.83
CA MET A 182 13.78 6.26 -2.07
C MET A 182 12.59 6.76 -1.26
N TYR A 183 12.78 7.85 -0.54
CA TYR A 183 11.77 8.47 0.31
C TYR A 183 11.53 9.91 -0.12
N TYR A 184 10.28 10.26 -0.35
CA TYR A 184 9.85 11.59 -0.76
C TYR A 184 8.79 12.11 0.20
N GLU A 185 9.09 13.19 0.92
CA GLU A 185 8.08 13.95 1.66
C GLU A 185 7.35 14.88 0.70
N LEU A 186 6.04 14.92 0.85
CA LEU A 186 5.14 15.71 0.02
C LEU A 186 4.33 16.62 0.96
N ASN A 187 4.65 17.90 0.90
CA ASN A 187 4.00 18.96 1.69
C ASN A 187 2.81 19.55 0.93
#